data_d4d482215cda438e5bf79f465736eb33
#
_entry.id   d4d482215cda438e5bf79f465736eb33
#
_cell.length_a   1.000
_cell.length_b   1.000
_cell.length_c   1.000
_cell.angle_alpha   90.00
_cell.angle_beta   90.00
_cell.angle_gamma   90.00
#
_symmetry.space_group_name_H-M   'P 1'
#
loop_
_entity.id
_entity.type
_entity.pdbx_description
1 polymer ?
#
loop_
_entity_poly.entity_id
_entity_poly.type
_entity_poly.pdbx_seq_one_letter_code
_entity_poly.pdbx_strand_id
1 'polypeptide(L)'
;LYAAILCLGLAACNLNSALPTATAAPVTSTPAPTPIAPSPTPLILNLRVTAEKANCRYGPSGAYALVNELEQGQSARAVGKNADGSWLYLRDPGNPGGFCWISALLVNLQGERESLPVVAAPSVQVTEITLRAEPERLNLSCDQFPQTIFFESQVTTNGPAIVTWRLESSAGYVSADNEIIFEEAGTQPLNGYYVIPAGGEYLLTIHALAPNDLSATLNFPARCAP
;
A
#
# COMPACT_ATOMS: atom_id res chain seq x y z
N LEU A 1 -70.46 -38.33 3.02
CA LEU A 1 -71.73 -38.36 3.69
C LEU A 1 -72.15 -36.96 4.15
N TYR A 2 -73.38 -36.56 3.71
CA TYR A 2 -74.27 -35.49 4.19
C TYR A 2 -73.78 -34.08 3.88
N ALA A 3 -74.34 -33.42 2.89
CA ALA A 3 -75.77 -32.96 2.67
C ALA A 3 -76.01 -31.64 3.38
N ALA A 4 -76.20 -30.62 2.52
CA ALA A 4 -77.40 -29.81 2.28
C ALA A 4 -77.78 -28.80 3.36
N ILE A 5 -78.09 -27.59 2.98
CA ILE A 5 -79.39 -26.93 2.68
C ILE A 5 -79.09 -25.42 2.60
N LEU A 6 -79.23 -24.77 1.50
CA LEU A 6 -80.26 -23.90 0.94
C LEU A 6 -80.98 -22.99 1.94
N CYS A 7 -80.84 -21.67 1.81
CA CYS A 7 -81.87 -20.70 2.03
C CYS A 7 -81.72 -19.47 1.13
N LEU A 8 -82.68 -19.29 0.24
CA LEU A 8 -82.95 -18.07 -0.53
C LEU A 8 -83.48 -16.93 0.40
N GLY A 9 -82.99 -15.75 0.12
CA GLY A 9 -83.61 -14.51 0.67
C GLY A 9 -83.43 -13.40 -0.35
N LEU A 10 -84.49 -13.18 -1.13
CA LEU A 10 -84.65 -12.00 -1.98
C LEU A 10 -85.07 -10.79 -1.10
N ALA A 11 -84.43 -9.67 -1.26
CA ALA A 11 -84.97 -8.37 -0.95
C ALA A 11 -84.38 -7.31 -1.87
N ALA A 12 -85.22 -6.52 -2.42
CA ALA A 12 -85.15 -5.65 -3.57
C ALA A 12 -84.47 -4.31 -3.31
N CYS A 13 -83.97 -3.79 -4.41
CA CYS A 13 -83.90 -2.38 -4.87
C CYS A 13 -83.65 -1.25 -3.90
N ASN A 14 -82.59 -0.52 -4.05
CA ASN A 14 -82.64 0.93 -4.23
C ASN A 14 -81.45 1.43 -5.10
N LEU A 15 -81.76 1.89 -6.31
CA LEU A 15 -80.86 2.70 -7.14
C LEU A 15 -80.79 4.09 -6.54
N ASN A 16 -79.63 4.48 -6.10
CA ASN A 16 -79.19 5.86 -6.06
C ASN A 16 -77.86 5.99 -6.75
N SER A 17 -77.92 6.40 -8.01
CA SER A 17 -76.73 6.75 -8.82
C SER A 17 -76.18 8.07 -8.30
N ALA A 18 -75.17 7.96 -7.50
CA ALA A 18 -74.21 9.06 -7.33
C ALA A 18 -72.95 8.76 -8.19
N LEU A 19 -72.74 9.54 -9.25
CA LEU A 19 -71.51 9.54 -10.01
C LEU A 19 -70.36 9.82 -9.06
N PRO A 20 -69.26 8.99 -9.02
CA PRO A 20 -68.05 9.37 -8.34
C PRO A 20 -67.40 10.48 -9.13
N THR A 21 -67.26 11.64 -8.53
CA THR A 21 -66.38 12.71 -8.99
C THR A 21 -64.95 12.14 -9.00
N ALA A 22 -64.37 12.00 -10.17
CA ALA A 22 -62.95 11.59 -10.32
C ALA A 22 -62.08 12.67 -9.72
N THR A 23 -61.56 12.43 -8.51
CA THR A 23 -60.48 13.23 -7.96
C THR A 23 -59.23 12.97 -8.78
N ALA A 24 -58.79 13.97 -9.55
CA ALA A 24 -57.52 13.88 -10.28
C ALA A 24 -56.37 13.68 -9.28
N ALA A 25 -55.66 12.57 -9.43
CA ALA A 25 -54.43 12.33 -8.65
C ALA A 25 -53.39 13.42 -8.99
N PRO A 26 -52.64 13.91 -7.96
CA PRO A 26 -51.59 14.88 -8.22
C PRO A 26 -50.55 14.24 -9.17
N VAL A 27 -50.30 14.87 -10.29
CA VAL A 27 -49.18 14.50 -11.23
C VAL A 27 -47.88 14.79 -10.52
N THR A 28 -47.24 13.75 -10.01
CA THR A 28 -45.89 13.85 -9.51
C THR A 28 -44.98 14.14 -10.70
N SER A 29 -44.46 15.36 -10.79
CA SER A 29 -43.47 15.73 -11.82
C SER A 29 -42.22 14.93 -11.57
N THR A 30 -41.92 13.99 -12.45
CA THR A 30 -40.61 13.27 -12.49
C THR A 30 -39.51 14.34 -12.70
N PRO A 31 -38.52 14.44 -11.80
CA PRO A 31 -37.40 15.37 -12.02
C PRO A 31 -36.73 15.03 -13.34
N ALA A 32 -36.52 16.04 -14.17
CA ALA A 32 -35.76 15.87 -15.40
C ALA A 32 -34.35 15.34 -15.10
N PRO A 33 -33.79 14.40 -15.89
CA PRO A 33 -32.44 13.90 -15.68
C PRO A 33 -31.47 15.09 -15.72
N THR A 34 -30.71 15.25 -14.64
CA THR A 34 -29.64 16.24 -14.58
C THR A 34 -28.63 15.92 -15.67
N PRO A 35 -28.26 16.87 -16.57
CA PRO A 35 -27.25 16.61 -17.59
C PRO A 35 -25.95 16.20 -16.90
N ILE A 36 -25.46 15.00 -17.22
CA ILE A 36 -24.15 14.52 -16.78
C ILE A 36 -23.12 15.40 -17.48
N ALA A 37 -22.39 16.19 -16.71
CA ALA A 37 -21.28 16.99 -17.24
C ALA A 37 -20.27 16.00 -17.89
N PRO A 38 -19.72 16.32 -19.09
CA PRO A 38 -18.71 15.48 -19.71
C PRO A 38 -17.53 15.33 -18.76
N SER A 39 -17.11 14.07 -18.49
CA SER A 39 -15.91 13.80 -17.71
C SER A 39 -14.71 14.48 -18.41
N PRO A 40 -13.89 15.25 -17.70
CA PRO A 40 -12.74 15.92 -18.33
C PRO A 40 -11.85 14.85 -18.98
N THR A 41 -11.51 15.05 -20.23
CA THR A 41 -10.54 14.20 -20.94
C THR A 41 -9.23 14.25 -20.17
N PRO A 42 -8.64 13.12 -19.77
CA PRO A 42 -7.38 13.12 -19.04
C PRO A 42 -6.29 13.81 -19.86
N LEU A 43 -5.66 14.81 -19.30
CA LEU A 43 -4.54 15.50 -19.93
C LEU A 43 -3.32 14.59 -19.94
N ILE A 44 -2.70 14.43 -21.10
CA ILE A 44 -1.50 13.62 -21.30
C ILE A 44 -0.41 14.54 -21.86
N LEU A 45 0.73 14.61 -21.17
CA LEU A 45 1.89 15.39 -21.60
C LEU A 45 3.02 14.45 -22.05
N ASN A 46 3.69 14.82 -23.14
CA ASN A 46 4.89 14.09 -23.54
C ASN A 46 6.07 14.53 -22.67
N LEU A 47 6.95 13.58 -22.37
CA LEU A 47 8.22 13.84 -21.71
C LEU A 47 9.37 13.14 -22.45
N ARG A 48 10.59 13.62 -22.22
CA ARG A 48 11.82 13.03 -22.70
C ARG A 48 12.82 12.92 -21.56
N VAL A 49 13.43 11.76 -21.38
CA VAL A 49 14.46 11.51 -20.39
C VAL A 49 15.71 12.33 -20.73
N THR A 50 16.24 13.08 -19.76
CA THR A 50 17.45 13.92 -19.91
C THR A 50 18.67 13.31 -19.23
N ALA A 51 18.48 12.54 -18.17
CA ALA A 51 19.54 11.78 -17.51
C ALA A 51 19.97 10.59 -18.36
N GLU A 52 21.21 10.11 -18.15
CA GLU A 52 21.72 8.91 -18.82
C GLU A 52 20.80 7.71 -18.58
N LYS A 53 20.38 7.54 -17.34
CA LYS A 53 19.41 6.53 -16.89
C LYS A 53 18.43 7.14 -15.90
N ALA A 54 17.19 6.74 -15.99
CA ALA A 54 16.12 7.21 -15.11
C ALA A 54 15.27 6.04 -14.65
N ASN A 55 15.29 5.79 -13.35
CA ASN A 55 14.50 4.76 -12.72
C ASN A 55 13.00 5.13 -12.73
N CYS A 56 12.18 4.27 -13.31
CA CYS A 56 10.73 4.30 -13.20
C CYS A 56 10.30 3.32 -12.12
N ARG A 57 9.68 3.83 -11.06
CA ARG A 57 9.40 3.10 -9.83
C ARG A 57 7.91 2.85 -9.62
N TYR A 58 7.59 1.92 -8.73
CA TYR A 58 6.20 1.61 -8.34
C TYR A 58 5.50 2.79 -7.64
N GLY A 59 6.23 3.68 -6.99
CA GLY A 59 5.71 4.87 -6.32
C GLY A 59 6.66 6.06 -6.36
N PRO A 60 6.23 7.24 -5.88
CA PRO A 60 6.95 8.50 -6.02
C PRO A 60 8.03 8.72 -4.95
N SER A 61 8.93 7.76 -4.78
CA SER A 61 10.16 7.93 -3.98
C SER A 61 11.19 6.83 -4.30
N GLY A 62 12.41 6.99 -3.76
CA GLY A 62 13.47 5.98 -3.85
C GLY A 62 13.16 4.68 -3.09
N ALA A 63 12.25 4.72 -2.11
CA ALA A 63 11.86 3.54 -1.31
C ALA A 63 10.94 2.55 -2.06
N TYR A 64 10.39 2.94 -3.20
CA TYR A 64 9.59 2.03 -4.02
C TYR A 64 10.45 1.20 -4.95
N ALA A 65 10.05 -0.05 -5.17
CA ALA A 65 10.74 -0.96 -6.08
C ALA A 65 10.83 -0.41 -7.51
N LEU A 66 11.89 -0.80 -8.22
CA LEU A 66 12.09 -0.50 -9.62
C LEU A 66 11.08 -1.28 -10.47
N VAL A 67 10.40 -0.59 -11.39
CA VAL A 67 9.51 -1.19 -12.38
C VAL A 67 10.23 -1.31 -13.72
N ASN A 68 10.90 -0.22 -14.13
CA ASN A 68 11.61 -0.13 -15.41
C ASN A 68 12.73 0.91 -15.31
N GLU A 69 13.72 0.80 -16.18
CA GLU A 69 14.76 1.82 -16.36
C GLU A 69 14.62 2.43 -17.75
N LEU A 70 14.56 3.76 -17.82
CA LEU A 70 14.48 4.51 -19.06
C LEU A 70 15.83 5.14 -19.39
N GLU A 71 16.21 5.08 -20.66
CA GLU A 71 17.46 5.63 -21.15
C GLU A 71 17.33 7.09 -21.61
N GLN A 72 18.46 7.77 -21.68
CA GLN A 72 18.53 9.14 -22.20
C GLN A 72 17.92 9.25 -23.59
N GLY A 73 17.10 10.27 -23.76
CA GLY A 73 16.39 10.53 -25.02
C GLY A 73 15.14 9.71 -25.24
N GLN A 74 14.86 8.71 -24.40
CA GLN A 74 13.63 7.95 -24.47
C GLN A 74 12.42 8.83 -24.15
N SER A 75 11.34 8.65 -24.87
CA SER A 75 10.09 9.41 -24.71
C SER A 75 9.05 8.56 -23.98
N ALA A 76 8.26 9.23 -23.11
CA ALA A 76 7.13 8.64 -22.41
C ALA A 76 5.95 9.62 -22.31
N ARG A 77 4.81 9.16 -21.78
CA ARG A 77 3.60 9.97 -21.61
C ARG A 77 3.27 10.09 -20.14
N ALA A 78 3.39 11.30 -19.60
CA ALA A 78 2.93 11.64 -18.26
C ALA A 78 1.41 11.79 -18.25
N VAL A 79 0.75 11.12 -17.31
CA VAL A 79 -0.71 11.13 -17.13
C VAL A 79 -1.11 11.66 -15.75
N GLY A 80 -0.11 11.97 -14.90
CA GLY A 80 -0.33 12.52 -13.56
C GLY A 80 0.98 12.94 -12.91
N LYS A 81 0.85 13.46 -11.69
CA LYS A 81 1.97 13.85 -10.82
C LYS A 81 1.63 13.56 -9.35
N ASN A 82 2.62 13.51 -8.47
CA ASN A 82 2.37 13.55 -7.03
C ASN A 82 2.00 14.99 -6.57
N ALA A 83 1.62 15.13 -5.30
CA ALA A 83 1.05 16.38 -4.80
C ALA A 83 1.98 17.60 -4.97
N ASP A 84 3.28 17.44 -4.78
CA ASP A 84 4.29 18.51 -4.92
C ASP A 84 4.89 18.63 -6.33
N GLY A 85 4.52 17.72 -7.24
CA GLY A 85 5.01 17.71 -8.63
C GLY A 85 6.47 17.25 -8.78
N SER A 86 7.10 16.72 -7.74
CA SER A 86 8.48 16.20 -7.80
C SER A 86 8.59 14.88 -8.55
N TRP A 87 7.49 14.16 -8.69
CA TRP A 87 7.38 12.90 -9.42
C TRP A 87 6.23 12.95 -10.44
N LEU A 88 6.48 12.33 -11.59
CA LEU A 88 5.50 12.20 -12.67
C LEU A 88 5.03 10.75 -12.77
N TYR A 89 3.72 10.55 -12.89
CA TYR A 89 3.08 9.26 -13.14
C TYR A 89 2.90 9.09 -14.63
N LEU A 90 3.48 8.05 -15.19
CA LEU A 90 3.51 7.85 -16.63
C LEU A 90 3.11 6.44 -17.03
N ARG A 91 2.68 6.30 -18.28
CA ARG A 91 2.55 5.00 -18.91
C ARG A 91 3.94 4.42 -19.13
N ASP A 92 4.15 3.22 -18.64
CA ASP A 92 5.43 2.53 -18.79
C ASP A 92 5.70 2.21 -20.29
N PRO A 93 6.77 2.75 -20.89
CA PRO A 93 7.10 2.45 -22.29
C PRO A 93 7.46 0.98 -22.52
N GLY A 94 7.96 0.28 -21.50
CA GLY A 94 8.31 -1.14 -21.56
C GLY A 94 7.12 -2.07 -21.37
N ASN A 95 6.01 -1.57 -20.78
CA ASN A 95 4.78 -2.33 -20.55
C ASN A 95 3.55 -1.48 -20.89
N PRO A 96 2.96 -1.61 -22.08
CA PRO A 96 1.87 -0.73 -22.54
C PRO A 96 0.62 -0.68 -21.64
N GLY A 97 0.40 -1.68 -20.79
CA GLY A 97 -0.68 -1.72 -19.81
C GLY A 97 -0.28 -1.19 -18.43
N GLY A 98 1.01 -1.00 -18.20
CA GLY A 98 1.60 -0.62 -16.91
C GLY A 98 1.76 0.88 -16.74
N PHE A 99 2.03 1.23 -15.49
CA PHE A 99 2.34 2.60 -15.09
C PHE A 99 3.50 2.58 -14.10
N CYS A 100 4.25 3.68 -14.08
CA CYS A 100 5.32 3.86 -13.11
C CYS A 100 5.57 5.35 -12.81
N TRP A 101 6.38 5.61 -11.81
CA TRP A 101 6.73 6.95 -11.36
C TRP A 101 8.18 7.28 -11.69
N ILE A 102 8.41 8.45 -12.24
CA ILE A 102 9.76 8.95 -12.53
C ILE A 102 9.98 10.31 -11.87
N SER A 103 11.21 10.57 -11.39
CA SER A 103 11.55 11.88 -10.86
C SER A 103 11.45 12.97 -11.94
N ALA A 104 10.77 14.05 -11.64
CA ALA A 104 10.64 15.19 -12.55
C ALA A 104 11.98 15.88 -12.87
N LEU A 105 13.01 15.66 -12.04
CA LEU A 105 14.36 16.18 -12.26
C LEU A 105 15.13 15.46 -13.38
N LEU A 106 14.69 14.26 -13.75
CA LEU A 106 15.39 13.40 -14.73
C LEU A 106 14.80 13.50 -16.14
N VAL A 107 13.80 14.38 -16.33
CA VAL A 107 13.05 14.46 -17.58
C VAL A 107 12.77 15.91 -17.99
N ASN A 108 12.58 16.12 -19.28
CA ASN A 108 12.01 17.35 -19.83
C ASN A 108 10.56 17.09 -20.22
N LEU A 109 9.62 17.79 -19.56
CA LEU A 109 8.18 17.70 -19.79
C LEU A 109 7.76 18.75 -20.83
N GLN A 110 6.99 18.35 -21.83
CA GLN A 110 6.42 19.24 -22.83
C GLN A 110 5.02 19.72 -22.39
N GLY A 111 4.97 20.89 -21.77
CA GLY A 111 3.76 21.50 -21.24
C GLY A 111 3.89 21.83 -19.75
N GLU A 112 2.80 22.35 -19.19
CA GLU A 112 2.76 22.78 -17.80
C GLU A 112 2.48 21.61 -16.87
N ARG A 113 3.42 21.30 -15.97
CA ARG A 113 3.30 20.21 -14.98
C ARG A 113 2.07 20.38 -14.10
N GLU A 114 1.73 21.60 -13.77
CA GLU A 114 0.59 21.96 -12.91
C GLU A 114 -0.74 21.50 -13.49
N SER A 115 -0.83 21.38 -14.80
CA SER A 115 -2.04 20.91 -15.49
C SER A 115 -2.29 19.41 -15.36
N LEU A 116 -1.28 18.63 -14.96
CA LEU A 116 -1.44 17.19 -14.71
C LEU A 116 -2.25 16.91 -13.44
N PRO A 117 -3.15 15.95 -13.45
CA PRO A 117 -3.90 15.56 -12.25
C PRO A 117 -2.96 15.00 -11.18
N VAL A 118 -3.31 15.24 -9.91
CA VAL A 118 -2.61 14.65 -8.78
C VAL A 118 -3.06 13.20 -8.63
N VAL A 119 -2.07 12.29 -8.62
CA VAL A 119 -2.26 10.86 -8.40
C VAL A 119 -1.72 10.51 -7.02
N ALA A 120 -2.50 9.78 -6.23
CA ALA A 120 -2.07 9.31 -4.92
C ALA A 120 -0.95 8.27 -5.06
N ALA A 121 0.05 8.36 -4.19
CA ALA A 121 1.07 7.34 -4.08
C ALA A 121 0.47 6.00 -3.63
N PRO A 122 0.97 4.85 -4.11
CA PRO A 122 0.61 3.56 -3.54
C PRO A 122 0.99 3.52 -2.05
N SER A 123 0.12 3.00 -1.20
CA SER A 123 0.40 2.82 0.22
C SER A 123 1.13 1.49 0.43
N VAL A 124 2.44 1.49 0.19
CA VAL A 124 3.29 0.32 0.48
C VAL A 124 3.93 0.50 1.85
N GLN A 125 3.82 -0.55 2.68
CA GLN A 125 4.30 -0.56 4.06
C GLN A 125 4.90 -1.91 4.42
N VAL A 126 5.87 -1.89 5.33
CA VAL A 126 6.20 -3.05 6.17
C VAL A 126 5.05 -3.24 7.15
N THR A 127 4.42 -4.40 7.12
CA THR A 127 3.23 -4.72 7.94
C THR A 127 3.56 -5.57 9.14
N GLU A 128 4.67 -6.32 9.09
CA GLU A 128 5.10 -7.20 10.17
C GLU A 128 6.62 -7.40 10.14
N ILE A 129 7.22 -7.47 11.31
CA ILE A 129 8.59 -7.92 11.52
C ILE A 129 8.55 -8.94 12.66
N THR A 130 9.06 -10.15 12.44
CA THR A 130 9.30 -11.14 13.49
C THR A 130 10.80 -11.21 13.79
N LEU A 131 11.18 -11.53 15.02
CA LEU A 131 12.58 -11.64 15.44
C LEU A 131 12.75 -12.74 16.47
N ARG A 132 13.68 -13.66 16.23
CA ARG A 132 14.12 -14.67 17.17
C ARG A 132 15.62 -14.85 17.10
N ALA A 133 16.24 -15.40 18.13
CA ALA A 133 17.66 -15.70 18.16
C ALA A 133 17.88 -17.21 18.36
N GLU A 134 18.98 -17.69 17.81
CA GLU A 134 19.47 -19.06 17.99
C GLU A 134 20.92 -19.00 18.48
N PRO A 135 21.23 -19.54 19.66
CA PRO A 135 20.28 -20.06 20.66
C PRO A 135 19.42 -18.93 21.26
N GLU A 136 18.27 -19.27 21.87
CA GLU A 136 17.36 -18.29 22.49
C GLU A 136 17.95 -17.61 23.72
N ARG A 137 19.01 -18.16 24.29
CA ARG A 137 19.74 -17.65 25.47
C ARG A 137 21.14 -18.25 25.54
N LEU A 138 22.04 -17.57 26.25
CA LEU A 138 23.35 -18.13 26.64
C LEU A 138 23.38 -18.42 28.13
N ASN A 139 23.97 -19.58 28.49
CA ASN A 139 24.33 -19.95 29.85
C ASN A 139 25.73 -20.57 29.80
N LEU A 140 26.75 -19.80 30.14
CA LEU A 140 28.17 -20.14 29.92
C LEU A 140 29.01 -19.70 31.13
N SER A 141 30.30 -20.08 31.14
CA SER A 141 31.26 -19.45 32.05
C SER A 141 31.60 -18.03 31.55
N CYS A 142 31.87 -17.10 32.45
CA CYS A 142 32.09 -15.70 32.09
C CYS A 142 33.34 -15.49 31.21
N ASP A 143 34.33 -16.37 31.28
CA ASP A 143 35.54 -16.39 30.45
C ASP A 143 35.29 -16.82 29.00
N GLN A 144 34.11 -17.35 28.70
CA GLN A 144 33.74 -17.78 27.35
C GLN A 144 33.15 -16.65 26.48
N PHE A 145 32.98 -15.45 27.02
CA PHE A 145 32.59 -14.30 26.22
C PHE A 145 33.81 -13.64 25.56
N PRO A 146 33.63 -12.98 24.39
CA PRO A 146 32.39 -12.71 23.67
C PRO A 146 31.86 -13.94 22.92
N GLN A 147 30.53 -13.97 22.67
CA GLN A 147 29.84 -15.03 21.90
C GLN A 147 29.04 -14.45 20.74
N THR A 148 29.09 -15.15 19.61
CA THR A 148 28.24 -14.81 18.48
C THR A 148 26.93 -15.58 18.56
N ILE A 149 25.83 -14.88 18.44
CA ILE A 149 24.48 -15.43 18.26
C ILE A 149 23.98 -15.12 16.87
N PHE A 150 23.11 -15.98 16.36
CA PHE A 150 22.42 -15.73 15.10
C PHE A 150 21.00 -15.30 15.40
N PHE A 151 20.50 -14.35 14.63
CA PHE A 151 19.09 -14.00 14.67
C PHE A 151 18.44 -14.37 13.34
N GLU A 152 17.18 -14.76 13.44
CA GLU A 152 16.29 -15.02 12.33
C GLU A 152 15.12 -14.06 12.45
N SER A 153 14.90 -13.30 11.40
CA SER A 153 13.81 -12.35 11.29
C SER A 153 13.06 -12.59 9.99
N GLN A 154 11.79 -12.26 9.99
CA GLN A 154 10.97 -12.19 8.78
C GLN A 154 10.37 -10.80 8.69
N VAL A 155 10.43 -10.24 7.49
CA VAL A 155 9.83 -8.94 7.17
C VAL A 155 8.74 -9.16 6.15
N THR A 156 7.55 -8.61 6.40
CA THR A 156 6.39 -8.70 5.51
C THR A 156 6.01 -7.32 5.00
N THR A 157 5.77 -7.22 3.68
CA THR A 157 5.27 -5.98 3.04
C THR A 157 3.95 -6.24 2.34
N ASN A 158 3.13 -5.18 2.20
CA ASN A 158 1.87 -5.23 1.46
C ASN A 158 1.99 -4.85 -0.02
N GLY A 159 3.22 -4.67 -0.54
CA GLY A 159 3.48 -4.33 -1.93
C GLY A 159 4.98 -4.20 -2.24
N PRO A 160 5.34 -3.90 -3.50
CA PRO A 160 6.72 -3.75 -3.94
C PRO A 160 7.42 -2.59 -3.23
N ALA A 161 8.54 -2.86 -2.56
CA ALA A 161 9.28 -1.86 -1.79
C ALA A 161 10.78 -2.19 -1.70
N ILE A 162 11.58 -1.16 -1.43
CA ILE A 162 12.91 -1.31 -0.88
C ILE A 162 12.78 -1.01 0.61
N VAL A 163 12.98 -2.03 1.45
CA VAL A 163 12.96 -1.88 2.90
C VAL A 163 14.38 -1.60 3.38
N THR A 164 14.59 -0.40 3.90
CA THR A 164 15.84 -0.03 4.58
C THR A 164 15.70 -0.39 6.05
N TRP A 165 16.65 -1.12 6.59
CA TRP A 165 16.60 -1.61 7.97
C TRP A 165 17.97 -1.62 8.64
N ARG A 166 18.00 -1.69 9.97
CA ARG A 166 19.20 -1.88 10.77
C ARG A 166 18.93 -2.72 12.01
N LEU A 167 20.01 -3.29 12.57
CA LEU A 167 20.00 -3.94 13.88
C LEU A 167 20.48 -2.94 14.94
N GLU A 168 19.76 -2.85 16.02
CA GLU A 168 20.08 -2.06 17.21
C GLU A 168 20.18 -2.95 18.45
N SER A 169 21.01 -2.57 19.42
CA SER A 169 21.11 -3.27 20.70
C SER A 169 21.09 -2.27 21.86
N SER A 170 20.50 -2.68 22.98
CA SER A 170 20.53 -1.90 24.23
C SER A 170 21.94 -1.64 24.76
N ALA A 171 22.94 -2.37 24.28
CA ALA A 171 24.35 -2.13 24.59
C ALA A 171 24.99 -1.00 23.74
N GLY A 172 24.18 -0.26 22.97
CA GLY A 172 24.63 0.88 22.16
C GLY A 172 25.15 0.50 20.79
N TYR A 173 25.00 -0.74 20.35
CA TYR A 173 25.34 -1.13 18.99
C TYR A 173 24.24 -0.72 18.01
N VAL A 174 24.65 -0.16 16.87
CA VAL A 174 23.79 0.15 15.73
C VAL A 174 24.55 -0.30 14.48
N SER A 175 23.95 -1.19 13.68
CA SER A 175 24.54 -1.61 12.41
C SER A 175 24.48 -0.48 11.38
N ALA A 176 25.21 -0.64 10.27
CA ALA A 176 24.92 0.13 9.07
C ALA A 176 23.50 -0.15 8.57
N ASP A 177 22.94 0.80 7.82
CA ASP A 177 21.68 0.59 7.13
C ASP A 177 21.88 -0.45 6.01
N ASN A 178 20.93 -1.37 5.93
CA ASN A 178 20.88 -2.45 4.95
C ASN A 178 19.59 -2.36 4.16
N GLU A 179 19.55 -3.00 2.99
CA GLU A 179 18.37 -3.01 2.15
C GLU A 179 17.92 -4.43 1.81
N ILE A 180 16.60 -4.63 1.73
CA ILE A 180 15.97 -5.82 1.19
C ILE A 180 14.89 -5.40 0.20
N ILE A 181 14.88 -6.05 -0.99
CA ILE A 181 14.01 -5.66 -2.10
C ILE A 181 12.84 -6.63 -2.15
N PHE A 182 11.63 -6.07 -2.12
CA PHE A 182 10.39 -6.77 -2.40
C PHE A 182 9.90 -6.39 -3.79
N GLU A 183 9.82 -7.34 -4.71
CA GLU A 183 9.25 -7.13 -6.05
C GLU A 183 7.73 -7.15 -6.03
N GLU A 184 7.13 -7.81 -5.02
CA GLU A 184 5.69 -7.90 -4.78
C GLU A 184 5.39 -7.95 -3.27
N ALA A 185 4.12 -7.92 -2.90
CA ALA A 185 3.70 -8.14 -1.52
C ALA A 185 4.12 -9.54 -1.05
N GLY A 186 4.60 -9.66 0.16
CA GLY A 186 5.02 -10.96 0.69
C GLY A 186 5.95 -10.86 1.88
N THR A 187 6.50 -12.01 2.27
CA THR A 187 7.41 -12.15 3.41
C THR A 187 8.77 -12.64 2.93
N GLN A 188 9.83 -12.00 3.39
CA GLN A 188 11.21 -12.42 3.13
C GLN A 188 12.00 -12.57 4.42
N PRO A 189 12.93 -13.55 4.48
CA PRO A 189 13.81 -13.72 5.61
C PRO A 189 14.88 -12.62 5.67
N LEU A 190 15.21 -12.21 6.88
CA LEU A 190 16.27 -11.27 7.19
C LEU A 190 17.07 -11.88 8.34
N ASN A 191 18.20 -12.49 8.00
CA ASN A 191 19.04 -13.21 8.96
C ASN A 191 20.37 -12.49 9.16
N GLY A 192 20.92 -12.62 10.35
CA GLY A 192 22.19 -12.02 10.67
C GLY A 192 22.78 -12.55 11.96
N TYR A 193 23.78 -11.86 12.48
CA TYR A 193 24.42 -12.21 13.72
C TYR A 193 24.68 -10.97 14.58
N TYR A 194 24.81 -11.21 15.87
CA TYR A 194 25.23 -10.20 16.84
C TYR A 194 26.23 -10.80 17.81
N VAL A 195 27.24 -10.02 18.20
CA VAL A 195 28.24 -10.44 19.17
C VAL A 195 27.83 -9.96 20.57
N ILE A 196 27.52 -10.90 21.46
CA ILE A 196 27.26 -10.65 22.87
C ILE A 196 28.59 -10.47 23.59
N PRO A 197 28.94 -9.30 24.10
CA PRO A 197 30.26 -9.02 24.63
C PRO A 197 30.51 -9.60 26.03
N ALA A 198 29.46 -9.75 26.85
CA ALA A 198 29.53 -10.23 28.24
C ALA A 198 28.18 -10.77 28.71
N GLY A 199 28.14 -11.33 29.91
CA GLY A 199 26.88 -11.68 30.56
C GLY A 199 26.02 -10.43 30.80
N GLY A 200 24.70 -10.54 30.56
CA GLY A 200 23.73 -9.45 30.71
C GLY A 200 22.40 -9.73 30.04
N GLU A 201 21.51 -8.76 30.13
CA GLU A 201 20.23 -8.76 29.41
C GLU A 201 20.32 -7.77 28.24
N TYR A 202 20.04 -8.26 27.03
CA TYR A 202 20.14 -7.47 25.81
C TYR A 202 18.77 -7.34 25.16
N LEU A 203 18.42 -6.13 24.75
CA LEU A 203 17.33 -5.89 23.80
C LEU A 203 17.94 -5.78 22.41
N LEU A 204 17.57 -6.70 21.53
CA LEU A 204 17.96 -6.68 20.12
C LEU A 204 16.74 -6.23 19.31
N THR A 205 16.91 -5.23 18.48
CA THR A 205 15.82 -4.65 17.70
C THR A 205 16.17 -4.64 16.23
N ILE A 206 15.33 -5.24 15.39
CA ILE A 206 15.31 -4.99 13.96
C ILE A 206 14.39 -3.81 13.72
N HIS A 207 14.93 -2.76 13.12
CA HIS A 207 14.24 -1.51 12.87
C HIS A 207 14.18 -1.24 11.37
N ALA A 208 12.98 -1.30 10.78
CA ALA A 208 12.72 -0.84 9.42
C ALA A 208 12.56 0.68 9.45
N LEU A 209 13.35 1.38 8.62
CA LEU A 209 13.39 2.84 8.52
C LEU A 209 12.55 3.35 7.33
N ALA A 210 12.43 2.53 6.28
CA ALA A 210 11.64 2.81 5.08
C ALA A 210 11.04 1.50 4.55
N PRO A 211 9.85 1.56 3.92
CA PRO A 211 9.04 2.72 3.56
C PRO A 211 8.29 3.38 4.74
N ASN A 212 8.22 2.72 5.87
CA ASN A 212 7.64 3.22 7.12
C ASN A 212 8.47 2.77 8.31
N ASP A 213 8.34 3.48 9.41
CA ASP A 213 8.94 3.12 10.70
C ASP A 213 8.17 1.95 11.31
N LEU A 214 8.85 0.82 11.52
CA LEU A 214 8.34 -0.36 12.22
C LEU A 214 9.50 -1.13 12.84
N SER A 215 9.34 -1.62 14.07
CA SER A 215 10.39 -2.37 14.74
C SER A 215 9.87 -3.63 15.45
N ALA A 216 10.74 -4.63 15.58
CA ALA A 216 10.54 -5.79 16.43
C ALA A 216 11.73 -5.93 17.37
N THR A 217 11.45 -6.14 18.64
CA THR A 217 12.45 -6.24 19.71
C THR A 217 12.38 -7.60 20.37
N LEU A 218 13.55 -8.20 20.57
CA LEU A 218 13.77 -9.47 21.28
C LEU A 218 14.54 -9.19 22.56
N ASN A 219 14.06 -9.71 23.70
CA ASN A 219 14.86 -9.77 24.91
C ASN A 219 15.74 -11.02 24.89
N PHE A 220 17.07 -10.85 24.95
CA PHE A 220 18.04 -11.93 24.87
C PHE A 220 18.86 -12.01 26.18
N PRO A 221 18.61 -13.03 27.03
CA PRO A 221 19.38 -13.25 28.24
C PRO A 221 20.69 -13.98 27.96
N ALA A 222 21.80 -13.38 28.39
CA ALA A 222 23.15 -13.95 28.38
C ALA A 222 23.65 -14.11 29.82
N ARG A 223 23.44 -15.25 30.43
CA ARG A 223 23.86 -15.51 31.80
C ARG A 223 25.24 -16.12 31.82
N CYS A 224 26.07 -15.66 32.75
CA CYS A 224 27.34 -16.29 33.02
C CYS A 224 27.54 -16.61 34.51
N ALA A 225 28.18 -17.75 34.74
CA ALA A 225 28.68 -18.13 36.06
C ALA A 225 30.19 -17.99 36.10
N PRO A 226 30.76 -17.60 37.24
CA PRO A 226 32.21 -17.49 37.44
C PRO A 226 32.91 -18.85 37.27
#